data_0004525d4610cd0466dd232e42b445a2
#
_entry.id   0004525d4610cd0466dd232e42b445a2
#
_cell.length_a   1.000
_cell.length_b   1.000
_cell.length_c   1.000
_cell.angle_alpha   90.00
_cell.angle_beta   90.00
_cell.angle_gamma   90.00
#
_symmetry.space_group_name_H-M   'P 1'
#
loop_
_entity.id
_entity.type
_entity.pdbx_description
1 polymer ?
#
loop_
_entity_poly.entity_id
_entity_poly.type
_entity_poly.pdbx_seq_one_letter_code
_entity_poly.pdbx_strand_id
1 'polypeptide(L)'
;MSNNGSSIESNPKVQKLNQIIGSDSAGGWEKSWQEGHTPWDLGKPTPIIQHLHQTGALPSGRTLVPGCGCGYDVVTIACPERFVVGLDISDSAIKKAQELSSSLWNANHFTFLKEDFFTWNPTELFDLVFDYTFFCAIEPDMRSVWAKRMRHLLKPDGELLTLMFPIGDHAGGPPYKVSVADYEEVLHPMGFKAVSIVDNKMAIGPRKGREKLGRWKRTPSKSLL
;
A
#
# COMPACT_ATOMS: atom_id res chain seq x y z
N MET A 1 11.69 7.90 30.94
CA MET A 1 10.22 8.07 30.79
C MET A 1 9.76 7.01 29.80
N SER A 2 9.12 5.97 30.31
CA SER A 2 8.75 4.77 29.56
C SER A 2 7.68 5.12 28.50
N ASN A 3 8.01 4.86 27.24
CA ASN A 3 7.09 5.03 26.13
C ASN A 3 6.00 3.94 26.22
N ASN A 4 4.87 4.25 26.86
CA ASN A 4 3.67 3.41 26.90
C ASN A 4 2.91 3.48 25.56
N GLY A 5 3.57 3.19 24.44
CA GLY A 5 2.91 2.76 23.25
C GLY A 5 2.59 1.28 23.40
N SER A 6 1.30 0.90 23.53
CA SER A 6 0.93 -0.51 23.49
C SER A 6 1.57 -1.11 22.22
N SER A 7 2.29 -2.23 22.38
CA SER A 7 2.86 -2.93 21.23
C SER A 7 1.74 -3.32 20.26
N ILE A 8 2.03 -3.44 18.97
CA ILE A 8 1.05 -3.90 17.98
C ILE A 8 0.41 -5.21 18.43
N GLU A 9 1.21 -6.11 18.99
CA GLU A 9 0.81 -7.42 19.49
C GLU A 9 -0.26 -7.34 20.61
N SER A 10 -0.18 -6.33 21.48
CA SER A 10 -1.12 -6.15 22.60
C SER A 10 -2.39 -5.36 22.22
N ASN A 11 -2.50 -4.89 20.97
CA ASN A 11 -3.68 -4.16 20.53
C ASN A 11 -4.85 -5.14 20.27
N PRO A 12 -5.97 -5.08 21.05
CA PRO A 12 -7.09 -6.02 20.92
C PRO A 12 -7.72 -6.03 19.52
N LYS A 13 -7.70 -4.90 18.82
CA LYS A 13 -8.23 -4.82 17.44
C LYS A 13 -7.34 -5.58 16.45
N VAL A 14 -6.02 -5.53 16.63
CA VAL A 14 -5.07 -6.31 15.82
C VAL A 14 -5.18 -7.80 16.13
N GLN A 15 -5.29 -8.17 17.41
CA GLN A 15 -5.50 -9.56 17.81
C GLN A 15 -6.78 -10.15 17.20
N LYS A 16 -7.87 -9.39 17.19
CA LYS A 16 -9.13 -9.82 16.57
C LYS A 16 -8.97 -9.97 15.06
N LEU A 17 -8.29 -9.03 14.39
CA LEU A 17 -7.96 -9.15 12.98
C LEU A 17 -7.18 -10.44 12.68
N ASN A 18 -6.13 -10.71 13.46
CA ASN A 18 -5.29 -11.91 13.28
C ASN A 18 -6.08 -13.21 13.45
N GLN A 19 -7.07 -13.23 14.36
CA GLN A 19 -7.98 -14.36 14.51
C GLN A 19 -8.86 -14.56 13.26
N ILE A 20 -9.38 -13.47 12.69
CA ILE A 20 -10.24 -13.53 11.49
C ILE A 20 -9.43 -14.02 10.29
N ILE A 21 -8.24 -13.43 10.03
CA ILE A 21 -7.39 -13.80 8.91
C ILE A 21 -6.83 -15.21 9.08
N GLY A 22 -6.38 -15.59 10.30
CA GLY A 22 -5.84 -16.92 10.58
C GLY A 22 -6.86 -18.05 10.46
N SER A 23 -8.16 -17.75 10.59
CA SER A 23 -9.24 -18.73 10.40
C SER A 23 -9.59 -18.94 8.91
N ASP A 24 -9.35 -17.97 8.07
CA ASP A 24 -9.63 -18.00 6.63
C ASP A 24 -8.75 -16.98 5.90
N SER A 25 -7.61 -17.43 5.40
CA SER A 25 -6.67 -16.58 4.68
C SER A 25 -7.21 -16.06 3.35
N ALA A 26 -8.17 -16.74 2.73
CA ALA A 26 -8.77 -16.35 1.44
C ALA A 26 -9.91 -15.34 1.63
N GLY A 27 -10.79 -15.57 2.62
CA GLY A 27 -11.99 -14.74 2.87
C GLY A 27 -11.86 -13.79 4.07
N GLY A 28 -10.79 -13.89 4.86
CA GLY A 28 -10.64 -13.14 6.10
C GLY A 28 -10.62 -11.63 5.93
N TRP A 29 -10.06 -11.12 4.82
CA TRP A 29 -10.09 -9.69 4.50
C TRP A 29 -11.52 -9.21 4.25
N GLU A 30 -12.29 -9.92 3.44
CA GLU A 30 -13.72 -9.60 3.22
C GLU A 30 -14.50 -9.63 4.52
N LYS A 31 -14.30 -10.68 5.34
CA LYS A 31 -14.96 -10.82 6.65
C LYS A 31 -14.60 -9.67 7.59
N SER A 32 -13.32 -9.24 7.62
CA SER A 32 -12.89 -8.08 8.42
C SER A 32 -13.64 -6.81 8.05
N TRP A 33 -13.83 -6.56 6.76
CA TRP A 33 -14.60 -5.43 6.26
C TRP A 33 -16.08 -5.54 6.62
N GLN A 34 -16.70 -6.71 6.45
CA GLN A 34 -18.11 -6.96 6.80
C GLN A 34 -18.37 -6.76 8.29
N GLU A 35 -17.45 -7.22 9.16
CA GLU A 35 -17.56 -7.08 10.61
C GLU A 35 -17.11 -5.70 11.13
N GLY A 36 -16.61 -4.80 10.27
CA GLY A 36 -16.10 -3.49 10.67
C GLY A 36 -14.79 -3.53 11.47
N HIS A 37 -14.02 -4.63 11.36
CA HIS A 37 -12.72 -4.78 11.99
C HIS A 37 -11.58 -4.34 11.07
N THR A 38 -11.41 -3.02 10.93
CA THR A 38 -10.43 -2.40 10.04
C THR A 38 -9.42 -1.55 10.82
N PRO A 39 -8.57 -2.15 11.70
CA PRO A 39 -7.66 -1.39 12.57
C PRO A 39 -6.59 -0.58 11.84
N TRP A 40 -6.37 -0.86 10.55
CA TRP A 40 -5.46 -0.11 9.67
C TRP A 40 -6.09 1.17 9.11
N ASP A 41 -7.42 1.26 9.06
CA ASP A 41 -8.14 2.38 8.46
C ASP A 41 -7.98 3.65 9.30
N LEU A 42 -7.44 4.70 8.68
CA LEU A 42 -7.23 6.00 9.32
C LEU A 42 -8.46 6.92 9.23
N GLY A 43 -9.47 6.54 8.45
CA GLY A 43 -10.65 7.36 8.17
C GLY A 43 -10.35 8.64 7.37
N LYS A 44 -9.17 8.74 6.78
CA LYS A 44 -8.69 9.91 6.02
C LYS A 44 -7.47 9.58 5.17
N PRO A 45 -7.13 10.43 4.19
CA PRO A 45 -5.93 10.28 3.38
C PRO A 45 -4.66 10.26 4.21
N THR A 46 -3.67 9.55 3.72
CA THR A 46 -2.32 9.48 4.30
C THR A 46 -1.63 10.84 4.16
N PRO A 47 -1.19 11.50 5.26
CA PRO A 47 -0.68 12.87 5.19
C PRO A 47 0.51 13.05 4.23
N ILE A 48 1.43 12.08 4.19
CA ILE A 48 2.60 12.18 3.30
C ILE A 48 2.20 12.09 1.82
N ILE A 49 1.23 11.23 1.44
CA ILE A 49 0.80 11.12 0.05
C ILE A 49 0.05 12.39 -0.40
N GLN A 50 -0.76 12.94 0.50
CA GLN A 50 -1.43 14.22 0.27
C GLN A 50 -0.40 15.36 0.05
N HIS A 51 0.63 15.43 0.88
CA HIS A 51 1.72 16.39 0.73
C HIS A 51 2.47 16.23 -0.59
N LEU A 52 2.85 14.99 -0.95
CA LEU A 52 3.53 14.72 -2.23
C LEU A 52 2.66 15.11 -3.44
N HIS A 53 1.35 14.89 -3.35
CA HIS A 53 0.42 15.35 -4.38
C HIS A 53 0.38 16.87 -4.48
N GLN A 54 0.21 17.57 -3.37
CA GLN A 54 0.12 19.04 -3.30
C GLN A 54 1.40 19.74 -3.78
N THR A 55 2.54 19.13 -3.57
CA THR A 55 3.85 19.66 -3.97
C THR A 55 4.29 19.25 -5.38
N GLY A 56 3.44 18.52 -6.12
CA GLY A 56 3.79 18.02 -7.45
C GLY A 56 4.91 16.99 -7.48
N ALA A 57 5.18 16.34 -6.34
CA ALA A 57 6.27 15.37 -6.19
C ALA A 57 5.92 13.93 -6.58
N LEU A 58 4.70 13.69 -7.06
CA LEU A 58 4.27 12.40 -7.60
C LEU A 58 4.34 12.39 -9.14
N PRO A 59 4.74 11.28 -9.76
CA PRO A 59 4.67 11.12 -11.22
C PRO A 59 3.26 11.34 -11.76
N SER A 60 3.16 11.85 -12.98
CA SER A 60 1.92 11.85 -13.78
C SER A 60 1.67 10.49 -14.41
N GLY A 61 0.50 10.30 -15.05
CA GLY A 61 0.13 9.09 -15.77
C GLY A 61 -0.75 8.15 -14.96
N ARG A 62 -0.64 6.85 -15.19
CA ARG A 62 -1.46 5.84 -14.49
C ARG A 62 -0.85 5.44 -13.16
N THR A 63 -1.64 5.43 -12.12
CA THR A 63 -1.21 5.05 -10.77
C THR A 63 -2.03 3.88 -10.26
N LEU A 64 -1.38 2.93 -9.58
CA LEU A 64 -2.03 1.83 -8.86
C LEU A 64 -1.86 2.01 -7.35
N VAL A 65 -2.94 1.78 -6.62
CA VAL A 65 -2.93 1.67 -5.15
C VAL A 65 -3.48 0.28 -4.79
N PRO A 66 -2.63 -0.73 -4.56
CA PRO A 66 -3.07 -2.08 -4.16
C PRO A 66 -3.51 -2.08 -2.69
N GLY A 67 -4.55 -2.88 -2.38
CA GLY A 67 -5.15 -2.91 -1.05
C GLY A 67 -5.72 -1.55 -0.65
N CYS A 68 -6.44 -0.89 -1.56
CA CYS A 68 -6.83 0.52 -1.42
C CYS A 68 -7.85 0.78 -0.29
N GLY A 69 -8.50 -0.25 0.24
CA GLY A 69 -9.51 -0.12 1.28
C GLY A 69 -10.62 0.87 0.93
N CYS A 70 -10.85 1.84 1.81
CA CYS A 70 -11.83 2.94 1.59
C CYS A 70 -11.45 3.92 0.48
N GLY A 71 -10.28 3.78 -0.17
CA GLY A 71 -9.90 4.58 -1.32
C GLY A 71 -9.47 6.02 -1.01
N TYR A 72 -9.22 6.39 0.23
CA TYR A 72 -8.85 7.77 0.59
C TYR A 72 -7.64 8.29 -0.17
N ASP A 73 -6.58 7.49 -0.30
CA ASP A 73 -5.38 7.88 -1.02
C ASP A 73 -5.62 7.91 -2.53
N VAL A 74 -6.44 6.99 -3.06
CA VAL A 74 -6.85 6.95 -4.48
C VAL A 74 -7.47 8.28 -4.89
N VAL A 75 -8.52 8.70 -4.19
CA VAL A 75 -9.26 9.94 -4.55
C VAL A 75 -8.42 11.19 -4.29
N THR A 76 -7.50 11.14 -3.31
CA THR A 76 -6.66 12.28 -2.96
C THR A 76 -5.63 12.61 -4.04
N ILE A 77 -5.03 11.58 -4.67
CA ILE A 77 -3.98 11.81 -5.66
C ILE A 77 -4.49 11.81 -7.11
N ALA A 78 -5.78 11.49 -7.30
CA ALA A 78 -6.42 11.51 -8.62
C ALA A 78 -6.64 12.95 -9.13
N CYS A 79 -6.17 13.23 -10.33
CA CYS A 79 -6.25 14.54 -10.98
C CYS A 79 -6.15 14.37 -12.51
N PRO A 80 -6.37 15.43 -13.32
CA PRO A 80 -6.31 15.34 -14.78
C PRO A 80 -5.02 14.70 -15.31
N GLU A 81 -3.88 14.94 -14.63
CA GLU A 81 -2.58 14.41 -15.02
C GLU A 81 -2.30 13.00 -14.45
N ARG A 82 -3.20 12.48 -13.59
CA ARG A 82 -3.00 11.19 -12.93
C ARG A 82 -4.29 10.42 -12.77
N PHE A 83 -4.45 9.38 -13.60
CA PHE A 83 -5.53 8.41 -13.45
C PHE A 83 -5.16 7.34 -12.43
N VAL A 84 -5.98 7.14 -11.40
CA VAL A 84 -5.67 6.25 -10.29
C VAL A 84 -6.59 5.03 -10.26
N VAL A 85 -5.99 3.85 -10.20
CA VAL A 85 -6.69 2.58 -10.00
C VAL A 85 -6.51 2.15 -8.55
N GLY A 86 -7.59 2.09 -7.80
CA GLY A 86 -7.64 1.45 -6.49
C GLY A 86 -8.02 -0.01 -6.66
N LEU A 87 -7.22 -0.91 -6.12
CA LEU A 87 -7.46 -2.35 -6.18
C LEU A 87 -7.62 -2.90 -4.77
N ASP A 88 -8.66 -3.70 -4.54
CA ASP A 88 -8.82 -4.44 -3.29
C ASP A 88 -9.45 -5.80 -3.58
N ILE A 89 -9.11 -6.81 -2.78
CA ILE A 89 -9.70 -8.14 -2.88
C ILE A 89 -11.09 -8.20 -2.25
N SER A 90 -11.41 -7.28 -1.33
CA SER A 90 -12.67 -7.21 -0.62
C SER A 90 -13.71 -6.42 -1.42
N ASP A 91 -14.84 -7.07 -1.71
CA ASP A 91 -16.01 -6.43 -2.33
C ASP A 91 -16.60 -5.34 -1.40
N SER A 92 -16.64 -5.61 -0.08
CA SER A 92 -17.10 -4.65 0.92
C SER A 92 -16.23 -3.39 0.99
N ALA A 93 -14.89 -3.53 0.87
CA ALA A 93 -13.98 -2.40 0.78
C ALA A 93 -14.27 -1.54 -0.46
N ILE A 94 -14.38 -2.18 -1.63
CA ILE A 94 -14.64 -1.50 -2.90
C ILE A 94 -15.99 -0.76 -2.88
N LYS A 95 -17.06 -1.39 -2.38
CA LYS A 95 -18.37 -0.74 -2.23
C LYS A 95 -18.27 0.50 -1.36
N LYS A 96 -17.58 0.40 -0.22
CA LYS A 96 -17.39 1.54 0.68
C LYS A 96 -16.56 2.66 0.03
N ALA A 97 -15.51 2.32 -0.72
CA ALA A 97 -14.72 3.29 -1.49
C ALA A 97 -15.58 4.02 -2.54
N GLN A 98 -16.41 3.29 -3.28
CA GLN A 98 -17.34 3.85 -4.26
C GLN A 98 -18.39 4.77 -3.61
N GLU A 99 -18.97 4.35 -2.48
CA GLU A 99 -19.94 5.17 -1.73
C GLU A 99 -19.32 6.48 -1.26
N LEU A 100 -18.13 6.44 -0.64
CA LEU A 100 -17.43 7.62 -0.13
C LEU A 100 -16.98 8.59 -1.23
N SER A 101 -16.81 8.11 -2.44
CA SER A 101 -16.29 8.89 -3.57
C SER A 101 -17.32 9.27 -4.63
N SER A 102 -18.57 8.85 -4.48
CA SER A 102 -19.63 8.96 -5.52
C SER A 102 -19.92 10.38 -5.97
N SER A 103 -19.69 11.39 -5.11
CA SER A 103 -19.97 12.80 -5.40
C SER A 103 -18.72 13.66 -5.57
N LEU A 104 -17.53 13.06 -5.67
CA LEU A 104 -16.30 13.82 -5.79
C LEU A 104 -16.15 14.44 -7.19
N TRP A 105 -15.66 15.67 -7.23
CA TRP A 105 -15.45 16.44 -8.48
C TRP A 105 -14.46 15.77 -9.44
N ASN A 106 -13.53 14.96 -8.93
CA ASN A 106 -12.49 14.27 -9.69
C ASN A 106 -12.82 12.80 -10.01
N ALA A 107 -14.11 12.41 -9.95
CA ALA A 107 -14.55 11.03 -10.15
C ALA A 107 -14.14 10.44 -11.52
N ASN A 108 -13.88 11.29 -12.54
CA ASN A 108 -13.41 10.85 -13.85
C ASN A 108 -11.91 10.48 -13.89
N HIS A 109 -11.17 10.69 -12.79
CA HIS A 109 -9.72 10.47 -12.72
C HIS A 109 -9.32 9.28 -11.85
N PHE A 110 -10.28 8.46 -11.41
CA PHE A 110 -10.01 7.23 -10.70
C PHE A 110 -11.05 6.14 -10.97
N THR A 111 -10.69 4.91 -10.62
CA THR A 111 -11.61 3.77 -10.59
C THR A 111 -11.24 2.82 -9.45
N PHE A 112 -12.23 2.05 -8.98
CA PHE A 112 -12.03 1.00 -7.99
C PHE A 112 -12.36 -0.35 -8.61
N LEU A 113 -11.47 -1.34 -8.39
CA LEU A 113 -11.60 -2.69 -8.93
C LEU A 113 -11.52 -3.71 -7.79
N LYS A 114 -12.49 -4.62 -7.75
CA LYS A 114 -12.47 -5.80 -6.89
C LYS A 114 -11.70 -6.90 -7.62
N GLU A 115 -10.41 -7.01 -7.33
CA GLU A 115 -9.52 -7.97 -7.98
C GLU A 115 -8.41 -8.45 -7.02
N ASP A 116 -7.86 -9.62 -7.26
CA ASP A 116 -6.70 -10.11 -6.55
C ASP A 116 -5.41 -9.56 -7.19
N PHE A 117 -4.65 -8.79 -6.42
CA PHE A 117 -3.37 -8.20 -6.86
C PHE A 117 -2.41 -9.24 -7.46
N PHE A 118 -2.41 -10.46 -6.94
CA PHE A 118 -1.45 -11.48 -7.35
C PHE A 118 -1.77 -12.11 -8.72
N THR A 119 -3.03 -12.09 -9.12
CA THR A 119 -3.51 -12.73 -10.35
C THR A 119 -4.03 -11.75 -11.41
N TRP A 120 -4.44 -10.55 -10.98
CA TRP A 120 -4.99 -9.54 -11.90
C TRP A 120 -3.97 -9.05 -12.93
N ASN A 121 -4.38 -8.98 -14.20
CA ASN A 121 -3.56 -8.51 -15.30
C ASN A 121 -4.23 -7.31 -15.98
N PRO A 122 -3.71 -6.08 -15.77
CA PRO A 122 -4.23 -4.90 -16.45
C PRO A 122 -3.84 -4.88 -17.92
N THR A 123 -4.63 -4.17 -18.72
CA THR A 123 -4.32 -3.92 -20.15
C THR A 123 -3.20 -2.91 -20.34
N GLU A 124 -2.94 -2.06 -19.36
CA GLU A 124 -1.93 -1.00 -19.41
C GLU A 124 -1.11 -0.97 -18.13
N LEU A 125 0.19 -0.77 -18.26
CA LEU A 125 1.12 -0.64 -17.15
C LEU A 125 1.02 0.72 -16.46
N PHE A 126 1.58 0.80 -15.26
CA PHE A 126 1.52 1.97 -14.39
C PHE A 126 2.82 2.78 -14.41
N ASP A 127 2.67 4.10 -14.31
CA ASP A 127 3.77 5.05 -14.11
C ASP A 127 4.18 5.12 -12.64
N LEU A 128 3.22 4.87 -11.74
CA LEU A 128 3.40 4.87 -10.28
C LEU A 128 2.63 3.70 -9.65
N VAL A 129 3.24 3.01 -8.70
CA VAL A 129 2.52 2.17 -7.74
C VAL A 129 2.79 2.73 -6.35
N PHE A 130 1.74 2.98 -5.58
CA PHE A 130 1.83 3.40 -4.18
C PHE A 130 1.38 2.27 -3.26
N ASP A 131 2.32 1.69 -2.52
CA ASP A 131 2.08 0.64 -1.53
C ASP A 131 2.13 1.22 -0.11
N TYR A 132 1.02 1.13 0.59
CA TYR A 132 0.93 1.45 1.99
C TYR A 132 0.01 0.46 2.71
N THR A 133 0.49 -0.11 3.79
CA THR A 133 -0.21 -1.14 4.58
C THR A 133 -0.58 -2.41 3.79
N PHE A 134 -0.10 -2.57 2.56
CA PHE A 134 -0.32 -3.78 1.75
C PHE A 134 0.83 -4.78 1.92
N PHE A 135 2.09 -4.38 1.75
CA PHE A 135 3.26 -5.26 1.94
C PHE A 135 3.33 -5.90 3.34
N CYS A 136 2.93 -5.18 4.37
CA CYS A 136 2.89 -5.72 5.74
C CYS A 136 1.64 -6.58 6.01
N ALA A 137 0.67 -6.58 5.11
CA ALA A 137 -0.56 -7.36 5.23
C ALA A 137 -0.46 -8.75 4.59
N ILE A 138 0.49 -8.95 3.67
CA ILE A 138 0.73 -10.23 3.00
C ILE A 138 1.69 -11.09 3.81
N GLU A 139 1.53 -12.42 3.70
CA GLU A 139 2.45 -13.38 4.32
C GLU A 139 3.90 -13.14 3.88
N PRO A 140 4.89 -13.25 4.79
CA PRO A 140 6.29 -12.96 4.46
C PRO A 140 6.86 -13.79 3.30
N ASP A 141 6.42 -15.04 3.12
CA ASP A 141 6.82 -15.91 2.01
C ASP A 141 6.26 -15.43 0.65
N MET A 142 5.17 -14.64 0.64
CA MET A 142 4.59 -14.04 -0.55
C MET A 142 5.29 -12.73 -0.99
N ARG A 143 6.20 -12.18 -0.19
CA ARG A 143 6.87 -10.91 -0.49
C ARG A 143 7.70 -10.95 -1.77
N SER A 144 8.31 -12.09 -2.09
CA SER A 144 9.02 -12.29 -3.37
C SER A 144 8.07 -12.28 -4.56
N VAL A 145 6.87 -12.82 -4.40
CA VAL A 145 5.82 -12.80 -5.43
C VAL A 145 5.30 -11.37 -5.60
N TRP A 146 5.10 -10.63 -4.50
CA TRP A 146 4.75 -9.20 -4.53
C TRP A 146 5.77 -8.39 -5.35
N ALA A 147 7.07 -8.57 -5.12
CA ALA A 147 8.10 -7.84 -5.86
C ALA A 147 8.11 -8.16 -7.36
N LYS A 148 7.88 -9.44 -7.73
CA LYS A 148 7.68 -9.84 -9.14
C LYS A 148 6.47 -9.14 -9.76
N ARG A 149 5.36 -9.05 -9.00
CA ARG A 149 4.15 -8.34 -9.45
C ARG A 149 4.40 -6.84 -9.63
N MET A 150 5.10 -6.19 -8.69
CA MET A 150 5.48 -4.78 -8.82
C MET A 150 6.29 -4.52 -10.10
N ARG A 151 7.26 -5.42 -10.40
CA ARG A 151 8.02 -5.36 -11.65
C ARG A 151 7.14 -5.52 -12.89
N HIS A 152 6.16 -6.42 -12.84
CA HIS A 152 5.25 -6.70 -13.96
C HIS A 152 4.28 -5.55 -14.23
N LEU A 153 3.76 -4.93 -13.19
CA LEU A 153 2.74 -3.89 -13.27
C LEU A 153 3.29 -2.52 -13.61
N LEU A 154 4.55 -2.23 -13.26
CA LEU A 154 5.18 -0.95 -13.52
C LEU A 154 5.81 -0.88 -14.92
N LYS A 155 5.67 0.27 -15.58
CA LYS A 155 6.45 0.61 -16.77
C LYS A 155 7.95 0.54 -16.49
N PRO A 156 8.82 0.37 -17.51
CA PRO A 156 10.27 0.31 -17.31
C PRO A 156 10.87 1.49 -16.53
N ASP A 157 10.34 2.68 -16.73
CA ASP A 157 10.72 3.95 -16.10
C ASP A 157 9.78 4.36 -14.94
N GLY A 158 8.77 3.54 -14.66
CA GLY A 158 7.82 3.77 -13.57
C GLY A 158 8.48 3.78 -12.20
N GLU A 159 7.76 4.34 -11.24
CA GLU A 159 8.21 4.48 -9.85
C GLU A 159 7.36 3.64 -8.92
N LEU A 160 8.02 2.89 -8.02
CA LEU A 160 7.37 2.29 -6.86
C LEU A 160 7.60 3.20 -5.65
N LEU A 161 6.52 3.64 -5.03
CA LEU A 161 6.52 4.39 -3.79
C LEU A 161 6.00 3.49 -2.67
N THR A 162 6.81 3.26 -1.65
CA THR A 162 6.43 2.43 -0.49
C THR A 162 6.42 3.27 0.77
N LEU A 163 5.29 3.30 1.47
CA LEU A 163 5.26 3.80 2.84
C LEU A 163 5.38 2.61 3.79
N MET A 164 6.63 2.29 4.12
CA MET A 164 7.00 1.12 4.92
C MET A 164 6.46 1.25 6.34
N PHE A 165 5.58 0.36 6.75
CA PHE A 165 4.96 0.29 8.08
C PHE A 165 4.55 -1.16 8.38
N PRO A 166 4.63 -1.61 9.62
CA PRO A 166 5.29 -0.98 10.79
C PRO A 166 6.78 -1.34 10.85
N ILE A 167 7.63 -0.32 10.86
CA ILE A 167 9.04 -0.54 11.19
C ILE A 167 9.12 -0.95 12.66
N GLY A 168 9.69 -2.11 12.94
CA GLY A 168 9.74 -2.68 14.29
C GLY A 168 10.24 -4.11 14.32
N ASP A 169 10.14 -4.74 15.47
CA ASP A 169 10.66 -6.08 15.79
C ASP A 169 9.61 -7.05 16.35
N HIS A 170 8.32 -6.66 16.37
CA HIS A 170 7.22 -7.49 16.85
C HIS A 170 7.09 -8.80 16.05
N ALA A 171 6.51 -9.82 16.67
CA ALA A 171 6.22 -11.10 16.04
C ALA A 171 4.78 -11.17 15.50
N GLY A 172 4.57 -12.04 14.50
CA GLY A 172 3.25 -12.29 13.93
C GLY A 172 2.74 -11.17 13.02
N GLY A 173 1.50 -11.33 12.59
CA GLY A 173 0.79 -10.41 11.68
C GLY A 173 -0.52 -10.99 11.19
N PRO A 174 -1.27 -10.28 10.31
CA PRO A 174 -1.03 -8.91 9.89
C PRO A 174 -1.34 -7.84 10.97
N PRO A 175 -0.64 -6.69 10.98
CA PRO A 175 0.48 -6.34 10.10
C PRO A 175 1.78 -7.05 10.54
N TYR A 176 2.48 -7.66 9.58
CA TYR A 176 3.82 -8.20 9.82
C TYR A 176 4.83 -7.05 9.93
N LYS A 177 5.83 -7.22 10.81
CA LYS A 177 6.94 -6.26 10.88
C LYS A 177 7.63 -6.11 9.54
N VAL A 178 8.15 -4.93 9.30
CA VAL A 178 8.96 -4.64 8.11
C VAL A 178 10.20 -3.84 8.48
N SER A 179 11.23 -4.00 7.69
CA SER A 179 12.45 -3.21 7.72
C SER A 179 12.83 -2.76 6.30
N VAL A 180 13.76 -1.84 6.17
CA VAL A 180 14.31 -1.47 4.86
C VAL A 180 14.91 -2.70 4.17
N ALA A 181 15.62 -3.54 4.94
CA ALA A 181 16.24 -4.75 4.42
C ALA A 181 15.23 -5.73 3.81
N ASP A 182 14.03 -5.89 4.39
CA ASP A 182 12.99 -6.76 3.84
C ASP A 182 12.52 -6.30 2.44
N TYR A 183 12.44 -5.00 2.21
CA TYR A 183 12.13 -4.45 0.89
C TYR A 183 13.30 -4.61 -0.09
N GLU A 184 14.53 -4.32 0.35
CA GLU A 184 15.73 -4.46 -0.47
C GLU A 184 15.95 -5.90 -0.90
N GLU A 185 15.77 -6.87 0.00
CA GLU A 185 15.91 -8.31 -0.26
C GLU A 185 15.06 -8.77 -1.44
N VAL A 186 13.81 -8.31 -1.53
CA VAL A 186 12.89 -8.75 -2.60
C VAL A 186 12.90 -7.84 -3.82
N LEU A 187 13.21 -6.55 -3.68
CA LEU A 187 13.18 -5.58 -4.78
C LEU A 187 14.49 -5.56 -5.59
N HIS A 188 15.66 -5.73 -4.96
CA HIS A 188 16.94 -5.73 -5.66
C HIS A 188 17.03 -6.82 -6.74
N PRO A 189 16.60 -8.09 -6.49
CA PRO A 189 16.57 -9.13 -7.53
C PRO A 189 15.64 -8.80 -8.71
N MET A 190 14.64 -7.92 -8.48
CA MET A 190 13.72 -7.45 -9.53
C MET A 190 14.28 -6.23 -10.29
N GLY A 191 15.50 -5.79 -9.99
CA GLY A 191 16.17 -4.67 -10.63
C GLY A 191 15.78 -3.29 -10.09
N PHE A 192 15.01 -3.22 -9.00
CA PHE A 192 14.73 -1.95 -8.34
C PHE A 192 15.92 -1.50 -7.49
N LYS A 193 16.15 -0.19 -7.45
CA LYS A 193 17.08 0.47 -6.55
C LYS A 193 16.36 1.60 -5.83
N ALA A 194 16.68 1.77 -4.56
CA ALA A 194 16.19 2.92 -3.81
C ALA A 194 16.80 4.21 -4.38
N VAL A 195 15.93 5.13 -4.77
CA VAL A 195 16.29 6.51 -5.11
C VAL A 195 16.42 7.32 -3.83
N SER A 196 15.52 7.09 -2.88
CA SER A 196 15.58 7.66 -1.54
C SER A 196 14.81 6.80 -0.54
N ILE A 197 15.25 6.78 0.70
CA ILE A 197 14.54 6.21 1.85
C ILE A 197 14.67 7.20 2.99
N VAL A 198 13.54 7.74 3.46
CA VAL A 198 13.52 8.77 4.51
C VAL A 198 12.47 8.45 5.58
N ASP A 199 12.69 8.94 6.80
CA ASP A 199 11.69 8.83 7.86
C ASP A 199 10.45 9.67 7.53
N ASN A 200 9.25 9.09 7.71
CA ASN A 200 8.02 9.85 7.55
C ASN A 200 7.75 10.70 8.79
N LYS A 201 8.13 11.99 8.72
CA LYS A 201 7.85 12.95 9.79
C LYS A 201 6.38 13.38 9.88
N MET A 202 5.57 13.06 8.87
CA MET A 202 4.14 13.35 8.81
C MET A 202 3.27 12.20 9.33
N ALA A 203 3.88 11.12 9.81
CA ALA A 203 3.18 10.01 10.42
C ALA A 203 2.29 10.45 11.58
N ILE A 204 1.10 9.85 11.71
CA ILE A 204 0.09 10.26 12.70
C ILE A 204 -0.12 9.17 13.77
N GLY A 205 -0.54 9.61 14.96
CA GLY A 205 -0.91 8.72 16.06
C GLY A 205 0.17 7.67 16.37
N PRO A 206 -0.22 6.39 16.49
CA PRO A 206 0.70 5.31 16.86
C PRO A 206 1.70 4.93 15.76
N ARG A 207 1.61 5.55 14.56
CA ARG A 207 2.53 5.29 13.44
C ARG A 207 3.79 6.16 13.48
N LYS A 208 3.80 7.22 14.32
CA LYS A 208 4.96 8.13 14.47
C LYS A 208 6.23 7.37 14.83
N GLY A 209 7.30 7.65 14.09
CA GLY A 209 8.61 7.00 14.25
C GLY A 209 8.68 5.55 13.75
N ARG A 210 7.59 5.04 13.14
CA ARG A 210 7.49 3.66 12.67
C ARG A 210 7.22 3.57 11.17
N GLU A 211 7.35 4.67 10.44
CA GLU A 211 7.17 4.75 9.00
C GLU A 211 8.39 5.30 8.30
N LYS A 212 8.74 4.70 7.16
CA LYS A 212 9.73 5.23 6.21
C LYS A 212 9.12 5.29 4.82
N LEU A 213 9.39 6.40 4.12
CA LEU A 213 9.03 6.55 2.72
C LEU A 213 10.18 6.10 1.84
N GLY A 214 9.96 5.07 1.03
CA GLY A 214 10.91 4.57 0.03
C GLY A 214 10.45 4.92 -1.37
N ARG A 215 11.35 5.44 -2.18
CA ARG A 215 11.17 5.67 -3.63
C ARG A 215 12.11 4.74 -4.38
N TRP A 216 11.54 3.95 -5.29
CA TRP A 216 12.28 2.91 -5.99
C TRP A 216 12.09 3.05 -7.50
N LYS A 217 13.20 2.92 -8.23
CA LYS A 217 13.17 2.86 -9.70
C LYS A 217 13.95 1.67 -10.20
N ARG A 218 13.56 1.14 -11.36
CA ARG A 218 14.33 0.10 -12.02
C ARG A 218 15.58 0.70 -12.66
N THR A 219 16.69 0.02 -12.52
CA THR A 219 17.87 0.31 -13.34
C THR A 219 17.56 -0.16 -14.76
N PRO A 220 17.75 0.66 -15.81
CA PRO A 220 17.63 0.20 -17.17
C PRO A 220 18.51 -1.04 -17.35
N SER A 221 17.95 -2.12 -17.90
CA SER A 221 18.78 -3.25 -18.34
C SER A 221 19.80 -2.67 -19.31
N LYS A 222 21.10 -2.83 -19.04
CA LYS A 222 22.10 -2.61 -20.10
C LYS A 222 21.73 -3.60 -21.20
N SER A 223 21.15 -3.10 -22.29
CA SER A 223 21.09 -3.88 -23.53
C SER A 223 22.53 -4.24 -23.87
N LEU A 224 22.84 -5.53 -23.81
CA LEU A 224 24.04 -6.04 -24.45
C LEU A 224 23.83 -5.77 -25.95
N LEU A 225 24.44 -4.70 -26.42
CA LEU A 225 24.68 -4.46 -27.85
C LEU A 225 25.74 -5.44 -28.33
#